data_3d9f1ed8183f39a2ac6ba6cd4bb3dec8
#
_entry.id   3d9f1ed8183f39a2ac6ba6cd4bb3dec8
#
_cell.length_a   1.000
_cell.length_b   1.000
_cell.length_c   1.000
_cell.angle_alpha   90.00
_cell.angle_beta   90.00
_cell.angle_gamma   90.00
#
_symmetry.space_group_name_H-M   'P 1'
#
loop_
_entity.id
_entity.type
_entity.pdbx_description
1 polymer ?
#
loop_
_entity_poly.entity_id
_entity_poly.type
_entity_poly.pdbx_seq_one_letter_code
_entity_poly.pdbx_strand_id
1 'polypeptide(L)'
;RQEDHRVGVAMRFGSSDEAKRCAKALLYAKDIRTRFPDKVRDEAKKFEGAEVSEKDCEGRMDLRALPIFTIDSAETKDIDDAISLTRTSDGGFELGVHIADVSNYVRPGTELDNEAFSRATSVYYADQVVPMLPKALSNGICSLNENELRLAFSCLMRLDKEGNLTDYRFVKSIIRSRVKGVYSEINALLAGTADAEIKAKYADVIDQLPAMKE
;
A
#
# COMPACT_ATOMS: atom_id res chain seq x y z
N ARG A 1 -33.40 0.13 -24.06
CA ARG A 1 -34.75 0.47 -23.54
C ARG A 1 -35.74 -0.34 -24.35
N GLN A 2 -36.48 -1.26 -23.74
CA GLN A 2 -37.54 -1.97 -24.42
C GLN A 2 -38.82 -1.15 -24.31
N GLU A 3 -39.40 -0.80 -25.45
CA GLU A 3 -40.59 0.02 -25.53
C GLU A 3 -41.87 -0.71 -25.02
N ASP A 4 -41.78 -2.02 -24.76
CA ASP A 4 -42.90 -2.86 -24.38
C ASP A 4 -43.02 -3.14 -22.85
N HIS A 5 -42.23 -2.42 -22.02
CA HIS A 5 -42.21 -2.56 -20.56
C HIS A 5 -41.91 -3.98 -20.02
N ARG A 6 -41.37 -4.89 -20.83
CA ARG A 6 -40.95 -6.20 -20.36
C ARG A 6 -39.67 -6.14 -19.58
N VAL A 7 -39.66 -6.77 -18.41
CA VAL A 7 -38.46 -6.90 -17.57
C VAL A 7 -37.93 -8.32 -17.70
N GLY A 8 -36.65 -8.42 -17.98
CA GLY A 8 -35.95 -9.70 -18.06
C GLY A 8 -34.95 -9.85 -16.91
N VAL A 9 -34.66 -11.09 -16.51
CA VAL A 9 -33.59 -11.40 -15.58
C VAL A 9 -32.26 -11.27 -16.31
N ALA A 10 -31.43 -10.27 -15.95
CA ALA A 10 -30.11 -10.06 -16.54
C ALA A 10 -29.08 -11.05 -16.00
N MET A 11 -29.13 -11.39 -14.70
CA MET A 11 -28.20 -12.33 -14.07
C MET A 11 -28.81 -12.98 -12.84
N ARG A 12 -28.44 -14.23 -12.57
CA ARG A 12 -28.82 -14.97 -11.36
C ARG A 12 -27.59 -15.25 -10.50
N PHE A 13 -27.65 -14.92 -9.22
CA PHE A 13 -26.57 -15.11 -8.25
C PHE A 13 -26.82 -16.30 -7.31
N GLY A 14 -27.96 -16.94 -7.35
CA GLY A 14 -28.39 -18.05 -6.48
C GLY A 14 -29.26 -17.58 -5.31
N SER A 15 -29.24 -18.34 -4.18
CA SER A 15 -30.03 -18.01 -2.99
C SER A 15 -29.52 -16.80 -2.24
N SER A 16 -30.44 -16.01 -1.68
CA SER A 16 -30.11 -14.87 -0.78
C SER A 16 -29.60 -15.32 0.60
N ASP A 17 -29.68 -16.61 0.92
CA ASP A 17 -29.22 -17.14 2.21
C ASP A 17 -27.70 -17.24 2.30
N GLU A 18 -26.97 -17.05 1.19
CA GLU A 18 -25.53 -17.06 1.15
C GLU A 18 -24.95 -15.63 1.04
N ALA A 19 -24.34 -15.14 2.11
CA ALA A 19 -23.74 -13.78 2.18
C ALA A 19 -22.81 -13.45 1.00
N LYS A 20 -21.99 -14.42 0.55
CA LYS A 20 -21.10 -14.25 -0.61
C LYS A 20 -21.85 -14.02 -1.92
N ARG A 21 -23.03 -14.61 -2.10
CA ARG A 21 -23.86 -14.41 -3.28
C ARG A 21 -24.57 -13.05 -3.24
N CYS A 22 -25.03 -12.64 -2.07
CA CYS A 22 -25.57 -11.30 -1.86
C CYS A 22 -24.52 -10.22 -2.13
N ALA A 23 -23.30 -10.41 -1.65
CA ALA A 23 -22.18 -9.51 -1.92
C ALA A 23 -21.90 -9.37 -3.42
N LYS A 24 -21.86 -10.48 -4.18
CA LYS A 24 -21.70 -10.44 -5.64
C LYS A 24 -22.84 -9.71 -6.35
N ALA A 25 -24.07 -9.93 -5.92
CA ALA A 25 -25.24 -9.24 -6.47
C ALA A 25 -25.16 -7.73 -6.23
N LEU A 26 -24.71 -7.31 -5.04
CA LEU A 26 -24.51 -5.91 -4.70
C LEU A 26 -23.43 -5.26 -5.57
N LEU A 27 -22.29 -5.92 -5.74
CA LEU A 27 -21.21 -5.44 -6.61
C LEU A 27 -21.68 -5.28 -8.06
N TYR A 28 -22.44 -6.27 -8.56
CA TYR A 28 -23.03 -6.20 -9.89
C TYR A 28 -24.03 -5.03 -10.03
N ALA A 29 -24.90 -4.83 -9.03
CA ALA A 29 -25.87 -3.74 -9.02
C ALA A 29 -25.20 -2.34 -8.96
N LYS A 30 -23.95 -2.28 -8.51
CA LYS A 30 -23.12 -1.07 -8.45
C LYS A 30 -22.15 -0.95 -9.62
N ASP A 31 -22.28 -1.79 -10.66
CA ASP A 31 -21.38 -1.86 -11.81
C ASP A 31 -19.89 -2.08 -11.45
N ILE A 32 -19.63 -2.70 -10.29
CA ILE A 32 -18.27 -2.99 -9.85
C ILE A 32 -17.77 -4.27 -10.51
N ARG A 33 -16.76 -4.14 -11.36
CA ARG A 33 -16.13 -5.25 -12.07
C ARG A 33 -15.18 -6.02 -11.16
N THR A 34 -15.51 -7.27 -10.87
CA THR A 34 -14.71 -8.12 -9.96
C THR A 34 -13.55 -8.83 -10.66
N ARG A 35 -13.49 -8.81 -11.99
CA ARG A 35 -12.45 -9.48 -12.80
C ARG A 35 -11.72 -8.44 -13.66
N PHE A 36 -10.43 -8.64 -13.85
CA PHE A 36 -9.65 -7.88 -14.81
C PHE A 36 -9.85 -8.44 -16.23
N PRO A 37 -9.88 -7.58 -17.27
CA PRO A 37 -9.82 -8.01 -18.66
C PRO A 37 -8.56 -8.85 -18.95
N ASP A 38 -8.62 -9.70 -19.98
CA ASP A 38 -7.52 -10.59 -20.33
C ASP A 38 -6.24 -9.81 -20.65
N LYS A 39 -6.33 -8.72 -21.42
CA LYS A 39 -5.19 -7.86 -21.76
C LYS A 39 -4.49 -7.29 -20.53
N VAL A 40 -5.28 -6.85 -19.53
CA VAL A 40 -4.75 -6.35 -18.25
C VAL A 40 -4.05 -7.47 -17.48
N ARG A 41 -4.63 -8.67 -17.46
CA ARG A 41 -4.02 -9.84 -16.81
C ARG A 41 -2.73 -10.26 -17.51
N ASP A 42 -2.71 -10.23 -18.84
CA ASP A 42 -1.51 -10.57 -19.62
C ASP A 42 -0.41 -9.54 -19.40
N GLU A 43 -0.75 -8.25 -19.34
CA GLU A 43 0.22 -7.21 -19.00
C GLU A 43 0.76 -7.35 -17.57
N ALA A 44 -0.08 -7.76 -16.61
CA ALA A 44 0.31 -7.93 -15.22
C ALA A 44 1.24 -9.13 -14.98
N LYS A 45 1.22 -10.16 -15.85
CA LYS A 45 2.06 -11.36 -15.70
C LYS A 45 3.56 -11.06 -15.59
N LYS A 46 4.04 -10.01 -16.26
CA LYS A 46 5.46 -9.59 -16.19
C LYS A 46 5.92 -9.18 -14.79
N PHE A 47 4.95 -8.88 -13.91
CA PHE A 47 5.22 -8.48 -12.53
C PHE A 47 5.05 -9.63 -11.52
N GLU A 48 4.62 -10.80 -11.95
CA GLU A 48 4.53 -11.98 -11.08
C GLU A 48 5.93 -12.43 -10.64
N GLY A 49 6.22 -12.30 -9.34
CA GLY A 49 7.55 -12.62 -8.81
C GLY A 49 8.67 -11.66 -9.25
N ALA A 50 8.32 -10.51 -9.84
CA ALA A 50 9.32 -9.53 -10.26
C ALA A 50 10.00 -8.89 -9.04
N GLU A 51 11.29 -8.60 -9.23
CA GLU A 51 12.12 -7.87 -8.28
C GLU A 51 12.55 -6.52 -8.88
N VAL A 52 12.92 -5.57 -8.02
CA VAL A 52 13.46 -4.28 -8.44
C VAL A 52 14.84 -4.50 -9.06
N SER A 53 15.01 -4.10 -10.32
CA SER A 53 16.28 -4.23 -11.03
C SER A 53 17.25 -3.08 -10.70
N GLU A 54 18.54 -3.28 -10.97
CA GLU A 54 19.54 -2.22 -10.85
C GLU A 54 19.18 -0.99 -11.70
N LYS A 55 18.65 -1.21 -12.90
CA LYS A 55 18.19 -0.15 -13.80
C LYS A 55 17.06 0.68 -13.20
N ASP A 56 16.15 0.07 -12.45
CA ASP A 56 15.07 0.78 -11.77
C ASP A 56 15.60 1.68 -10.64
N CYS A 57 16.80 1.38 -10.13
CA CYS A 57 17.46 2.15 -9.08
C CYS A 57 18.21 3.39 -9.59
N GLU A 58 18.48 3.48 -10.90
CA GLU A 58 19.25 4.60 -11.47
C GLU A 58 18.58 5.96 -11.23
N GLY A 59 19.36 6.92 -10.75
CA GLY A 59 18.88 8.29 -10.48
C GLY A 59 17.97 8.44 -9.26
N ARG A 60 17.78 7.37 -8.47
CA ARG A 60 16.99 7.41 -7.24
C ARG A 60 17.87 7.63 -6.01
N MET A 61 17.31 8.30 -5.02
CA MET A 61 17.97 8.46 -3.71
C MET A 61 17.92 7.13 -2.96
N ASP A 62 19.08 6.68 -2.47
CA ASP A 62 19.15 5.48 -1.65
C ASP A 62 18.82 5.80 -0.19
N LEU A 63 17.66 5.33 0.26
CA LEU A 63 17.15 5.49 1.62
C LEU A 63 17.11 4.15 2.40
N ARG A 64 17.74 3.09 1.88
CA ARG A 64 17.74 1.75 2.50
C ARG A 64 18.38 1.71 3.90
N ALA A 65 19.23 2.68 4.22
CA ALA A 65 19.84 2.78 5.55
C ALA A 65 18.90 3.35 6.62
N LEU A 66 17.84 4.07 6.22
CA LEU A 66 16.88 4.62 7.16
C LEU A 66 16.07 3.51 7.86
N PRO A 67 15.66 3.73 9.12
CA PRO A 67 14.84 2.80 9.88
C PRO A 67 13.36 2.91 9.45
N ILE A 68 13.07 2.55 8.20
CA ILE A 68 11.74 2.63 7.57
C ILE A 68 10.90 1.45 8.05
N PHE A 69 9.64 1.70 8.34
CA PHE A 69 8.66 0.67 8.69
C PHE A 69 7.25 1.09 8.24
N THR A 70 6.34 0.12 8.19
CA THR A 70 4.93 0.32 7.85
C THR A 70 4.06 0.12 9.10
N ILE A 71 2.81 0.59 9.09
CA ILE A 71 1.85 0.35 10.17
C ILE A 71 0.48 0.06 9.55
N ASP A 72 0.07 -1.20 9.60
CA ASP A 72 -1.15 -1.68 8.95
C ASP A 72 -1.94 -2.64 9.86
N SER A 73 -3.04 -3.17 9.34
CA SER A 73 -3.67 -4.36 9.92
C SER A 73 -2.82 -5.60 9.62
N ALA A 74 -2.89 -6.61 10.48
CA ALA A 74 -2.08 -7.84 10.31
C ALA A 74 -2.32 -8.53 8.96
N GLU A 75 -3.55 -8.48 8.45
CA GLU A 75 -3.98 -9.12 7.21
C GLU A 75 -3.68 -8.30 5.94
N THR A 76 -3.28 -7.03 6.07
CA THR A 76 -2.97 -6.15 4.93
C THR A 76 -1.84 -6.72 4.09
N LYS A 77 -2.03 -6.76 2.77
CA LYS A 77 -1.06 -7.27 1.79
C LYS A 77 -0.67 -6.23 0.74
N ASP A 78 -1.46 -5.20 0.59
CA ASP A 78 -1.31 -4.07 -0.31
C ASP A 78 -0.85 -2.86 0.52
N ILE A 79 0.45 -2.86 0.86
CA ILE A 79 1.06 -1.87 1.72
C ILE A 79 1.57 -0.72 0.85
N ASP A 80 0.91 0.43 0.92
CA ASP A 80 1.17 1.56 0.03
C ASP A 80 2.10 2.61 0.64
N ASP A 81 2.18 2.70 1.97
CA ASP A 81 2.94 3.72 2.69
C ASP A 81 3.84 3.14 3.78
N ALA A 82 4.95 3.84 3.99
CA ALA A 82 5.91 3.58 5.05
C ALA A 82 6.44 4.90 5.61
N ILE A 83 6.93 4.87 6.83
CA ILE A 83 7.44 6.05 7.52
C ILE A 83 8.83 5.79 8.11
N SER A 84 9.57 6.86 8.34
CA SER A 84 10.81 6.87 9.11
C SER A 84 10.95 8.17 9.87
N LEU A 85 11.57 8.14 11.04
CA LEU A 85 11.93 9.34 11.80
C LEU A 85 13.36 9.21 12.31
N THR A 86 14.19 10.21 12.04
CA THR A 86 15.53 10.29 12.58
C THR A 86 15.75 11.62 13.29
N ARG A 87 16.51 11.61 14.39
CA ARG A 87 16.90 12.87 15.06
C ARG A 87 18.03 13.53 14.28
N THR A 88 17.95 14.85 14.14
CA THR A 88 19.01 15.65 13.54
C THR A 88 19.98 16.16 14.61
N SER A 89 21.21 16.55 14.21
CA SER A 89 22.25 17.00 15.13
C SER A 89 21.92 18.30 15.88
N ASP A 90 20.99 19.09 15.36
CA ASP A 90 20.47 20.31 15.99
C ASP A 90 19.30 20.06 16.95
N GLY A 91 18.94 18.78 17.12
CA GLY A 91 17.92 18.29 18.06
C GLY A 91 16.49 18.30 17.49
N GLY A 92 16.30 18.64 16.21
CA GLY A 92 15.08 18.43 15.48
C GLY A 92 14.93 17.03 14.93
N PHE A 93 14.11 16.87 13.88
CA PHE A 93 13.83 15.58 13.26
C PHE A 93 13.83 15.66 11.73
N GLU A 94 14.16 14.55 11.09
CA GLU A 94 13.83 14.29 9.69
C GLU A 94 12.77 13.19 9.64
N LEU A 95 11.55 13.55 9.22
CA LEU A 95 10.43 12.64 9.00
C LEU A 95 10.39 12.25 7.53
N GLY A 96 10.43 10.96 7.25
CA GLY A 96 10.23 10.41 5.91
C GLY A 96 8.84 9.81 5.79
N VAL A 97 8.11 10.18 4.74
CA VAL A 97 6.90 9.48 4.28
C VAL A 97 7.20 8.91 2.91
N HIS A 98 7.07 7.61 2.77
CA HIS A 98 7.48 6.85 1.59
C HIS A 98 6.26 6.16 0.99
N ILE A 99 5.85 6.57 -0.20
CA ILE A 99 4.72 5.98 -0.92
C ILE A 99 5.24 5.09 -2.04
N ALA A 100 4.64 3.91 -2.22
CA ALA A 100 4.97 3.01 -3.32
C ALA A 100 4.96 3.73 -4.68
N ASP A 101 6.07 3.69 -5.44
CA ASP A 101 6.15 4.34 -6.76
C ASP A 101 5.46 3.47 -7.83
N VAL A 102 4.14 3.34 -7.72
CA VAL A 102 3.29 2.57 -8.65
C VAL A 102 3.48 3.06 -10.09
N SER A 103 3.71 4.36 -10.28
CA SER A 103 3.90 4.98 -11.59
C SER A 103 5.16 4.49 -12.33
N ASN A 104 6.09 3.84 -11.63
CA ASN A 104 7.22 3.17 -12.26
C ASN A 104 6.78 1.96 -13.10
N TYR A 105 5.74 1.28 -12.69
CA TYR A 105 5.24 0.03 -13.26
C TYR A 105 3.99 0.23 -14.13
N VAL A 106 3.06 1.05 -13.67
CA VAL A 106 1.83 1.38 -14.39
C VAL A 106 2.07 2.66 -15.19
N ARG A 107 2.38 2.49 -16.47
CA ARG A 107 2.72 3.61 -17.35
C ARG A 107 1.48 4.18 -18.02
N PRO A 108 1.41 5.52 -18.23
CA PRO A 108 0.27 6.14 -18.91
C PRO A 108 -0.05 5.51 -20.27
N GLY A 109 -1.34 5.26 -20.51
CA GLY A 109 -1.84 4.73 -21.76
C GLY A 109 -1.72 3.20 -21.92
N THR A 110 -1.20 2.48 -20.92
CA THR A 110 -1.18 1.01 -20.92
C THR A 110 -2.55 0.43 -20.55
N GLU A 111 -2.77 -0.86 -20.79
CA GLU A 111 -4.00 -1.55 -20.38
C GLU A 111 -4.20 -1.53 -18.86
N LEU A 112 -3.10 -1.63 -18.09
CA LEU A 112 -3.11 -1.48 -16.63
C LEU A 112 -3.56 -0.08 -16.21
N ASP A 113 -3.02 0.97 -16.83
CA ASP A 113 -3.37 2.36 -16.53
C ASP A 113 -4.84 2.65 -16.85
N ASN A 114 -5.29 2.26 -18.03
CA ASN A 114 -6.67 2.45 -18.47
C ASN A 114 -7.68 1.74 -17.55
N GLU A 115 -7.34 0.52 -17.13
CA GLU A 115 -8.19 -0.25 -16.21
C GLU A 115 -8.17 0.34 -14.81
N ALA A 116 -7.01 0.75 -14.29
CA ALA A 116 -6.87 1.41 -13.00
C ALA A 116 -7.67 2.72 -12.97
N PHE A 117 -7.54 3.54 -14.01
CA PHE A 117 -8.32 4.77 -14.17
C PHE A 117 -9.83 4.49 -14.18
N SER A 118 -10.27 3.46 -14.90
CA SER A 118 -11.68 3.07 -14.97
C SER A 118 -12.23 2.54 -13.64
N ARG A 119 -11.40 1.87 -12.81
CA ARG A 119 -11.79 1.41 -11.47
C ARG A 119 -11.77 2.52 -10.44
N ALA A 120 -10.84 3.48 -10.58
CA ALA A 120 -10.60 4.62 -9.72
C ALA A 120 -10.15 4.30 -8.29
N THR A 121 -10.54 3.16 -7.73
CA THR A 121 -10.22 2.75 -6.35
C THR A 121 -10.32 1.23 -6.18
N SER A 122 -9.69 0.70 -5.14
CA SER A 122 -10.01 -0.63 -4.62
C SER A 122 -11.31 -0.56 -3.82
N VAL A 123 -12.13 -1.62 -3.89
CA VAL A 123 -13.39 -1.71 -3.16
C VAL A 123 -13.29 -2.79 -2.10
N TYR A 124 -13.37 -2.37 -0.84
CA TYR A 124 -13.35 -3.26 0.32
C TYR A 124 -14.78 -3.58 0.75
N TYR A 125 -15.12 -4.86 0.85
CA TYR A 125 -16.44 -5.29 1.28
C TYR A 125 -16.36 -6.61 2.06
N ALA A 126 -16.92 -6.63 3.24
CA ALA A 126 -16.83 -7.74 4.19
C ALA A 126 -15.37 -8.22 4.36
N ASP A 127 -15.10 -9.48 4.03
CA ASP A 127 -13.78 -10.13 4.08
C ASP A 127 -13.04 -10.15 2.72
N GLN A 128 -13.48 -9.35 1.76
CA GLN A 128 -12.96 -9.38 0.38
C GLN A 128 -12.59 -8.00 -0.13
N VAL A 129 -11.68 -7.99 -1.10
CA VAL A 129 -11.25 -6.78 -1.82
C VAL A 129 -11.41 -7.01 -3.31
N VAL A 130 -12.02 -6.04 -4.00
CA VAL A 130 -11.90 -5.90 -5.45
C VAL A 130 -10.82 -4.86 -5.71
N PRO A 131 -9.59 -5.27 -6.04
CA PRO A 131 -8.47 -4.35 -6.11
C PRO A 131 -8.53 -3.47 -7.36
N MET A 132 -7.99 -2.25 -7.27
CA MET A 132 -7.80 -1.34 -8.41
C MET A 132 -6.76 -1.89 -9.38
N LEU A 133 -5.69 -2.49 -8.88
CA LEU A 133 -4.62 -3.10 -9.65
C LEU A 133 -4.55 -4.61 -9.45
N PRO A 134 -4.08 -5.40 -10.44
CA PRO A 134 -3.81 -6.83 -10.25
C PRO A 134 -2.85 -7.09 -9.08
N LYS A 135 -3.07 -8.20 -8.36
CA LYS A 135 -2.30 -8.54 -7.15
C LYS A 135 -0.79 -8.68 -7.37
N ALA A 136 -0.36 -9.00 -8.58
CA ALA A 136 1.08 -9.01 -8.92
C ALA A 136 1.74 -7.63 -8.70
N LEU A 137 0.95 -6.54 -8.84
CA LEU A 137 1.39 -5.19 -8.51
C LEU A 137 1.04 -4.85 -7.06
N SER A 138 -0.25 -4.84 -6.70
CA SER A 138 -0.71 -4.29 -5.41
C SER A 138 -0.20 -5.06 -4.19
N ASN A 139 -0.04 -6.38 -4.28
CA ASN A 139 0.48 -7.21 -3.19
C ASN A 139 1.93 -7.66 -3.43
N GLY A 140 2.45 -7.43 -4.66
CA GLY A 140 3.77 -7.83 -5.12
C GLY A 140 4.75 -6.66 -5.18
N ILE A 141 5.17 -6.33 -6.41
CA ILE A 141 6.29 -5.39 -6.64
C ILE A 141 6.04 -3.96 -6.11
N CYS A 142 4.76 -3.52 -6.00
CA CYS A 142 4.43 -2.22 -5.44
C CYS A 142 4.28 -2.25 -3.91
N SER A 143 3.87 -3.38 -3.31
CA SER A 143 3.69 -3.46 -1.85
C SER A 143 5.00 -3.29 -1.11
N LEU A 144 5.04 -2.40 -0.11
CA LEU A 144 6.22 -2.09 0.68
C LEU A 144 6.51 -3.19 1.72
N ASN A 145 6.61 -4.44 1.24
CA ASN A 145 6.83 -5.62 2.05
C ASN A 145 8.12 -5.52 2.87
N GLU A 146 8.10 -6.13 4.04
CA GLU A 146 9.23 -6.17 4.96
C GLU A 146 10.46 -6.84 4.32
N ASN A 147 11.63 -6.22 4.52
CA ASN A 147 12.95 -6.67 4.05
C ASN A 147 13.12 -6.75 2.53
N GLU A 148 12.12 -6.33 1.73
CA GLU A 148 12.23 -6.30 0.27
C GLU A 148 12.67 -4.92 -0.24
N LEU A 149 13.45 -4.94 -1.34
CA LEU A 149 13.80 -3.71 -2.04
C LEU A 149 12.58 -3.17 -2.77
N ARG A 150 12.26 -1.90 -2.55
CA ARG A 150 11.09 -1.26 -3.17
C ARG A 150 11.42 0.13 -3.68
N LEU A 151 10.73 0.50 -4.76
CA LEU A 151 10.76 1.86 -5.29
C LEU A 151 9.68 2.68 -4.61
N ALA A 152 10.08 3.87 -4.15
CA ALA A 152 9.15 4.78 -3.52
C ALA A 152 9.27 6.20 -4.08
N PHE A 153 8.21 6.96 -3.89
CA PHE A 153 8.20 8.41 -3.99
C PHE A 153 8.12 8.95 -2.57
N SER A 154 9.20 9.59 -2.11
CA SER A 154 9.36 9.95 -0.71
C SER A 154 9.27 11.46 -0.52
N CYS A 155 8.54 11.86 0.51
CA CYS A 155 8.61 13.20 1.08
C CYS A 155 9.52 13.15 2.32
N LEU A 156 10.63 13.88 2.29
CA LEU A 156 11.53 14.05 3.42
C LEU A 156 11.29 15.43 4.01
N MET A 157 10.84 15.48 5.25
CA MET A 157 10.42 16.68 5.96
C MET A 157 11.35 16.96 7.14
N ARG A 158 11.88 18.16 7.21
CA ARG A 158 12.66 18.63 8.36
C ARG A 158 11.75 19.31 9.36
N LEU A 159 11.78 18.84 10.59
CA LEU A 159 11.02 19.39 11.69
C LEU A 159 11.97 20.00 12.71
N ASP A 160 11.58 21.11 13.33
CA ASP A 160 12.28 21.66 14.49
C ASP A 160 12.03 20.81 15.76
N LYS A 161 12.54 21.27 16.89
CA LYS A 161 12.41 20.56 18.20
C LYS A 161 10.97 20.51 18.69
N GLU A 162 10.16 21.46 18.27
CA GLU A 162 8.75 21.60 18.60
C GLU A 162 7.84 20.85 17.61
N GLY A 163 8.42 20.20 16.59
CA GLY A 163 7.68 19.45 15.57
C GLY A 163 7.15 20.30 14.42
N ASN A 164 7.52 21.58 14.32
CA ASN A 164 7.06 22.42 13.21
C ASN A 164 7.88 22.10 11.94
N LEU A 165 7.19 22.04 10.80
CA LEU A 165 7.82 21.83 9.49
C LEU A 165 8.63 23.07 9.10
N THR A 166 9.95 22.85 8.88
CA THR A 166 10.87 23.92 8.47
C THR A 166 11.32 23.81 7.02
N ASP A 167 11.38 22.60 6.48
CA ASP A 167 11.76 22.34 5.09
C ASP A 167 11.21 20.98 4.63
N TYR A 168 11.03 20.80 3.32
CA TYR A 168 10.65 19.50 2.75
C TYR A 168 11.17 19.34 1.33
N ARG A 169 11.32 18.08 0.91
CA ARG A 169 11.65 17.73 -0.48
C ARG A 169 11.00 16.44 -0.90
N PHE A 170 10.64 16.36 -2.17
CA PHE A 170 10.16 15.13 -2.80
C PHE A 170 11.27 14.49 -3.63
N VAL A 171 11.42 13.19 -3.49
CA VAL A 171 12.44 12.43 -4.22
C VAL A 171 11.91 11.07 -4.66
N LYS A 172 12.32 10.62 -5.85
CA LYS A 172 12.24 9.20 -6.18
C LYS A 172 13.32 8.48 -5.40
N SER A 173 12.97 7.41 -4.72
CA SER A 173 13.85 6.73 -3.78
C SER A 173 13.83 5.22 -3.93
N ILE A 174 14.83 4.60 -3.31
CA ILE A 174 14.93 3.17 -3.08
C ILE A 174 14.86 2.97 -1.58
N ILE A 175 13.94 2.13 -1.13
CA ILE A 175 13.72 1.86 0.29
C ILE A 175 13.77 0.37 0.59
N ARG A 176 13.92 0.05 1.88
CA ARG A 176 13.71 -1.28 2.43
C ARG A 176 13.03 -1.12 3.79
N SER A 177 11.77 -1.54 3.89
CA SER A 177 11.06 -1.58 5.16
C SER A 177 11.71 -2.59 6.10
N ARG A 178 11.96 -2.21 7.34
CA ARG A 178 12.58 -3.08 8.37
C ARG A 178 11.56 -3.98 9.03
N VAL A 179 10.34 -3.47 9.19
CA VAL A 179 9.28 -4.13 9.94
C VAL A 179 7.94 -3.86 9.27
N LYS A 180 7.15 -4.92 9.05
CA LYS A 180 5.71 -4.79 8.84
C LYS A 180 5.06 -4.57 10.21
N GLY A 181 4.81 -3.31 10.54
CA GLY A 181 4.16 -2.92 11.77
C GLY A 181 2.67 -3.27 11.77
N VAL A 182 2.16 -3.58 12.96
CA VAL A 182 0.74 -3.88 13.20
C VAL A 182 0.21 -2.90 14.23
N TYR A 183 -0.94 -2.28 13.97
CA TYR A 183 -1.53 -1.28 14.88
C TYR A 183 -1.60 -1.72 16.33
N SER A 184 -2.03 -2.95 16.61
CA SER A 184 -2.11 -3.48 17.97
C SER A 184 -0.76 -3.62 18.65
N GLU A 185 0.28 -4.03 17.91
CA GLU A 185 1.64 -4.17 18.41
C GLU A 185 2.28 -2.81 18.70
N ILE A 186 2.12 -1.85 17.79
CA ILE A 186 2.57 -0.45 17.99
C ILE A 186 1.90 0.17 19.22
N ASN A 187 0.59 -0.03 19.39
CA ASN A 187 -0.12 0.44 20.58
C ASN A 187 0.42 -0.19 21.86
N ALA A 188 0.74 -1.50 21.85
CA ALA A 188 1.33 -2.18 23.01
C ALA A 188 2.73 -1.65 23.34
N LEU A 189 3.55 -1.35 22.33
CA LEU A 189 4.88 -0.74 22.50
C LEU A 189 4.76 0.66 23.12
N LEU A 190 3.89 1.51 22.60
CA LEU A 190 3.65 2.87 23.10
C LEU A 190 3.03 2.90 24.51
N ALA A 191 2.25 1.87 24.86
CA ALA A 191 1.68 1.70 26.21
C ALA A 191 2.66 1.02 27.19
N GLY A 192 3.82 0.51 26.73
CA GLY A 192 4.77 -0.22 27.57
C GLY A 192 4.30 -1.63 27.97
N THR A 193 3.27 -2.17 27.31
CA THR A 193 2.68 -3.50 27.59
C THR A 193 3.12 -4.60 26.62
N ALA A 194 3.96 -4.25 25.63
CA ALA A 194 4.50 -5.21 24.67
C ALA A 194 5.38 -6.28 25.36
N ASP A 195 5.23 -7.52 24.93
CA ASP A 195 6.07 -8.63 25.37
C ASP A 195 7.47 -8.61 24.73
N ALA A 196 8.30 -9.59 25.05
CA ALA A 196 9.67 -9.68 24.56
C ALA A 196 9.74 -9.97 23.04
N GLU A 197 8.77 -10.70 22.49
CA GLU A 197 8.71 -11.06 21.08
C GLU A 197 8.40 -9.82 20.24
N ILE A 198 7.38 -9.05 20.62
CA ILE A 198 7.04 -7.78 19.96
C ILE A 198 8.22 -6.80 20.04
N LYS A 199 8.85 -6.65 21.22
CA LYS A 199 10.03 -5.77 21.36
C LYS A 199 11.17 -6.18 20.45
N ALA A 200 11.45 -7.48 20.32
CA ALA A 200 12.49 -8.00 19.43
C ALA A 200 12.16 -7.74 17.95
N LYS A 201 10.91 -7.93 17.54
CA LYS A 201 10.44 -7.63 16.16
C LYS A 201 10.68 -6.18 15.77
N TYR A 202 10.45 -5.25 16.67
CA TYR A 202 10.58 -3.81 16.41
C TYR A 202 11.93 -3.21 16.81
N ALA A 203 12.94 -4.00 17.16
CA ALA A 203 14.22 -3.53 17.70
C ALA A 203 14.88 -2.43 16.83
N ASP A 204 14.80 -2.55 15.50
CA ASP A 204 15.41 -1.60 14.54
C ASP A 204 14.66 -0.25 14.45
N VAL A 205 13.44 -0.17 14.96
CA VAL A 205 12.57 1.01 14.76
C VAL A 205 11.94 1.54 16.06
N ILE A 206 12.07 0.80 17.16
CA ILE A 206 11.39 1.10 18.43
C ILE A 206 11.75 2.48 18.98
N ASP A 207 12.98 2.95 18.78
CA ASP A 207 13.49 4.22 19.30
C ASP A 207 12.82 5.44 18.65
N GLN A 208 12.17 5.27 17.49
CA GLN A 208 11.45 6.34 16.80
C GLN A 208 10.03 6.55 17.39
N LEU A 209 9.41 5.49 17.89
CA LEU A 209 7.99 5.48 18.24
C LEU A 209 7.60 6.52 19.32
N PRO A 210 8.38 6.73 20.41
CA PRO A 210 8.04 7.78 21.37
C PRO A 210 8.00 9.18 20.76
N ALA A 211 9.00 9.51 19.93
CA ALA A 211 9.08 10.82 19.29
C ALA A 211 8.01 11.03 18.21
N MET A 212 7.51 9.95 17.57
CA MET A 212 6.39 10.03 16.61
C MET A 212 5.05 10.24 17.31
N LYS A 213 4.94 9.92 18.59
CA LYS A 213 3.72 10.10 19.38
C LYS A 213 3.55 11.54 19.87
N GLU A 214 4.63 12.26 20.10
CA GLU A 214 4.66 13.64 20.55
C GLU A 214 4.22 14.60 19.44
#